data_3700c6caa09263f588ce44a440843f6b
#
_entry.id   3700c6caa09263f588ce44a440843f6b
#
_cell.length_a   1.000
_cell.length_b   1.000
_cell.length_c   1.000
_cell.angle_alpha   90.00
_cell.angle_beta   90.00
_cell.angle_gamma   90.00
#
_symmetry.space_group_name_H-M   'P 1'
#
loop_
_entity.id
_entity.type
_entity.pdbx_description
1 polymer ?
#
loop_
_entity_poly.entity_id
_entity_poly.type
_entity_poly.pdbx_seq_one_letter_code
_entity_poly.pdbx_strand_id
1 'polypeptide(L)'
;MPEAQAAPLAAAKESSAGLQRYYAEAGPDYAAWSANFNMHFGYYRRGMNPLNRESMLEQMNHEILRRLQLAPTTEQRILDMGCGLGATLRSIAKSHPNADLRGITLVPWQLEQGRALNQSSPGAARIQLTLGDYEQTQFPSTSFDAVYAIESSCYARAANKAAFLREAHRILRPGGRIVVADGFLGPGKLRGPQQRICRTLCDCWAIDTLGQIEAFTSQLRHIGFRDIVVEQVQARVTPSVFHVPWVTLKFLLTDVVFGQRKMTRARWNNILAPILLPFVGHPIGPMAYYIVSATRA
;
A
#
# COMPACT_ATOMS: atom_id res chain seq x y z
N MET A 1 -20.25 -0.30 25.40
CA MET A 1 -19.39 -0.28 24.18
C MET A 1 -19.75 0.97 23.39
N PRO A 2 -18.91 2.01 23.25
CA PRO A 2 -19.24 3.14 22.41
C PRO A 2 -19.12 2.72 20.95
N GLU A 3 -20.21 2.84 20.20
CA GLU A 3 -20.26 2.74 18.75
C GLU A 3 -19.25 3.69 18.13
N ALA A 4 -18.36 3.16 17.31
CA ALA A 4 -17.50 3.96 16.47
C ALA A 4 -18.37 4.70 15.45
N GLN A 5 -18.71 5.96 15.76
CA GLN A 5 -19.41 6.85 14.84
C GLN A 5 -18.62 6.93 13.54
N ALA A 6 -19.26 6.57 12.43
CA ALA A 6 -18.74 6.80 11.10
C ALA A 6 -18.41 8.29 10.94
N ALA A 7 -17.22 8.63 10.50
CA ALA A 7 -16.85 10.00 10.21
C ALA A 7 -17.88 10.64 9.25
N PRO A 8 -18.26 11.92 9.43
CA PRO A 8 -19.24 12.55 8.56
C PRO A 8 -18.82 12.46 7.09
N LEU A 9 -19.76 12.25 6.20
CA LEU A 9 -19.55 12.06 4.76
C LEU A 9 -18.72 13.20 4.11
N ALA A 10 -18.80 14.40 4.69
CA ALA A 10 -18.02 15.57 4.29
C ALA A 10 -16.51 15.41 4.57
N ALA A 11 -16.13 14.94 5.76
CA ALA A 11 -14.73 14.71 6.14
C ALA A 11 -14.08 13.62 5.28
N ALA A 12 -14.83 12.57 4.91
CA ALA A 12 -14.35 11.53 4.01
C ALA A 12 -14.09 12.05 2.59
N LYS A 13 -14.92 12.97 2.09
CA LYS A 13 -14.72 13.63 0.79
C LYS A 13 -13.52 14.58 0.79
N GLU A 14 -13.27 15.29 1.88
CA GLU A 14 -12.10 16.18 2.03
C GLU A 14 -10.81 15.39 2.09
N SER A 15 -10.77 14.28 2.82
CA SER A 15 -9.63 13.37 2.88
C SER A 15 -9.30 12.78 1.50
N SER A 16 -10.31 12.29 0.78
CA SER A 16 -10.13 11.77 -0.57
C SER A 16 -9.60 12.83 -1.55
N ALA A 17 -10.10 14.06 -1.50
CA ALA A 17 -9.63 15.17 -2.32
C ALA A 17 -8.19 15.58 -1.97
N GLY A 18 -7.82 15.51 -0.69
CA GLY A 18 -6.45 15.72 -0.22
C GLY A 18 -5.48 14.70 -0.80
N LEU A 19 -5.84 13.42 -0.74
CA LEU A 19 -5.08 12.31 -1.29
C LEU A 19 -4.91 12.43 -2.81
N GLN A 20 -5.98 12.76 -3.53
CA GLN A 20 -5.94 12.96 -4.98
C GLN A 20 -4.98 14.09 -5.37
N ARG A 21 -5.04 15.23 -4.68
CA ARG A 21 -4.11 16.36 -4.90
C ARG A 21 -2.68 15.98 -4.61
N TYR A 22 -2.42 15.29 -3.49
CA TYR A 22 -1.09 14.82 -3.14
C TYR A 22 -0.47 13.98 -4.26
N TYR A 23 -1.17 12.95 -4.74
CA TYR A 23 -0.66 12.08 -5.80
C TYR A 23 -0.65 12.72 -7.19
N ALA A 24 -1.52 13.68 -7.49
CA ALA A 24 -1.45 14.44 -8.72
C ALA A 24 -0.15 15.26 -8.82
N GLU A 25 0.35 15.77 -7.68
CA GLU A 25 1.57 16.57 -7.61
C GLU A 25 2.83 15.73 -7.41
N ALA A 26 2.83 14.84 -6.39
CA ALA A 26 4.00 14.06 -5.98
C ALA A 26 4.10 12.68 -6.69
N GLY A 27 3.01 12.19 -7.25
CA GLY A 27 2.98 10.88 -7.92
C GLY A 27 4.02 10.72 -9.04
N PRO A 28 4.21 11.70 -9.95
CA PRO A 28 5.25 11.60 -10.98
C PRO A 28 6.68 11.42 -10.43
N ASP A 29 6.95 11.87 -9.21
CA ASP A 29 8.27 11.81 -8.60
C ASP A 29 8.66 10.38 -8.17
N TYR A 30 7.66 9.47 -8.06
CA TYR A 30 7.91 8.05 -7.82
C TYR A 30 8.66 7.35 -8.96
N ALA A 31 8.75 7.95 -10.17
CA ALA A 31 9.66 7.48 -11.22
C ALA A 31 11.12 7.47 -10.77
N ALA A 32 11.54 8.38 -9.89
CA ALA A 32 12.88 8.38 -9.29
C ALA A 32 13.06 7.24 -8.27
N TRP A 33 11.96 6.78 -7.64
CA TRP A 33 11.97 5.65 -6.72
C TRP A 33 11.98 4.31 -7.45
N SER A 34 11.14 4.12 -8.46
CA SER A 34 11.02 2.87 -9.22
C SER A 34 10.70 3.14 -10.69
N ALA A 35 11.49 2.56 -11.58
CA ALA A 35 11.24 2.61 -13.02
C ALA A 35 9.92 1.93 -13.41
N ASN A 36 9.47 0.94 -12.62
CA ASN A 36 8.21 0.23 -12.79
C ASN A 36 7.04 0.83 -11.99
N PHE A 37 7.28 1.96 -11.30
CA PHE A 37 6.31 2.58 -10.40
C PHE A 37 5.79 1.65 -9.30
N ASN A 38 6.67 0.83 -8.70
CA ASN A 38 6.40 0.20 -7.41
C ASN A 38 6.41 1.31 -6.34
N MET A 39 5.23 1.72 -5.88
CA MET A 39 5.05 2.84 -4.96
C MET A 39 5.03 2.36 -3.50
N HIS A 40 5.88 1.40 -3.18
CA HIS A 40 6.01 0.78 -1.87
C HIS A 40 7.48 0.51 -1.55
N PHE A 41 7.78 0.16 -0.30
CA PHE A 41 9.11 -0.31 0.10
C PHE A 41 9.36 -1.74 -0.35
N GLY A 42 10.64 -2.09 -0.54
CA GLY A 42 11.05 -3.41 -0.96
C GLY A 42 11.22 -4.38 0.20
N TYR A 43 11.23 -5.67 -0.12
CA TYR A 43 11.50 -6.77 0.83
C TYR A 43 12.88 -7.39 0.54
N TYR A 44 13.77 -7.33 1.50
CA TYR A 44 15.10 -7.94 1.41
C TYR A 44 15.05 -9.41 1.83
N ARG A 45 15.55 -10.30 0.98
CA ARG A 45 15.85 -11.70 1.33
C ARG A 45 17.36 -11.89 1.44
N ARG A 46 17.76 -12.76 2.36
CA ARG A 46 19.19 -13.13 2.50
C ARG A 46 19.72 -13.66 1.16
N GLY A 47 20.88 -13.15 0.74
CA GLY A 47 21.50 -13.49 -0.54
C GLY A 47 21.18 -12.52 -1.70
N MET A 48 20.23 -11.60 -1.52
CA MET A 48 20.01 -10.52 -2.49
C MET A 48 21.08 -9.44 -2.36
N ASN A 49 21.35 -8.74 -3.46
CA ASN A 49 22.16 -7.53 -3.41
C ASN A 49 21.35 -6.38 -2.78
N PRO A 50 21.70 -5.90 -1.56
CA PRO A 50 20.96 -4.83 -0.91
C PRO A 50 21.07 -3.47 -1.61
N LEU A 51 21.99 -3.30 -2.56
CA LEU A 51 22.13 -2.10 -3.38
C LEU A 51 21.19 -2.09 -4.59
N ASN A 52 20.56 -3.22 -4.90
CA ASN A 52 19.57 -3.31 -5.99
C ASN A 52 18.16 -3.11 -5.42
N ARG A 53 17.70 -1.85 -5.38
CA ARG A 53 16.37 -1.49 -4.90
C ARG A 53 15.25 -2.15 -5.70
N GLU A 54 15.32 -2.14 -7.03
CA GLU A 54 14.28 -2.71 -7.87
C GLU A 54 14.05 -4.19 -7.59
N SER A 55 15.11 -4.96 -7.34
CA SER A 55 14.97 -6.37 -6.97
C SER A 55 14.26 -6.56 -5.63
N MET A 56 14.47 -5.66 -4.67
CA MET A 56 13.75 -5.70 -3.39
C MET A 56 12.28 -5.30 -3.54
N LEU A 57 11.97 -4.34 -4.41
CA LEU A 57 10.58 -3.95 -4.72
C LEU A 57 9.85 -5.13 -5.37
N GLU A 58 10.45 -5.76 -6.38
CA GLU A 58 9.88 -6.96 -7.00
C GLU A 58 9.76 -8.13 -6.02
N GLN A 59 10.71 -8.29 -5.09
CA GLN A 59 10.61 -9.30 -4.04
C GLN A 59 9.41 -9.06 -3.10
N MET A 60 9.04 -7.81 -2.82
CA MET A 60 7.81 -7.51 -2.07
C MET A 60 6.57 -8.02 -2.83
N ASN A 61 6.50 -7.78 -4.15
CA ASN A 61 5.41 -8.31 -4.98
C ASN A 61 5.33 -9.85 -4.88
N HIS A 62 6.48 -10.54 -4.93
CA HIS A 62 6.55 -11.99 -4.77
C HIS A 62 6.15 -12.45 -3.36
N GLU A 63 6.49 -11.71 -2.31
CA GLU A 63 6.10 -12.04 -0.94
C GLU A 63 4.58 -11.92 -0.72
N ILE A 64 3.93 -10.96 -1.36
CA ILE A 64 2.47 -10.86 -1.38
C ILE A 64 1.87 -12.06 -2.10
N LEU A 65 2.33 -12.33 -3.34
CA LEU A 65 1.83 -13.41 -4.16
C LEU A 65 1.95 -14.77 -3.46
N ARG A 66 3.09 -15.04 -2.82
CA ARG A 66 3.33 -16.27 -2.04
C ARG A 66 2.30 -16.45 -0.93
N ARG A 67 1.92 -15.36 -0.24
CA ARG A 67 0.95 -15.40 0.87
C ARG A 67 -0.49 -15.47 0.41
N LEU A 68 -0.79 -15.06 -0.81
CA LEU A 68 -2.09 -15.27 -1.44
C LEU A 68 -2.34 -16.77 -1.73
N GLN A 69 -1.28 -17.60 -1.82
CA GLN A 69 -1.36 -19.04 -2.05
C GLN A 69 -2.15 -19.40 -3.31
N LEU A 70 -1.96 -18.62 -4.36
CA LEU A 70 -2.63 -18.83 -5.65
C LEU A 70 -1.96 -19.95 -6.42
N ALA A 71 -2.76 -20.68 -7.19
CA ALA A 71 -2.26 -21.69 -8.12
C ALA A 71 -2.00 -21.04 -9.49
N PRO A 72 -0.77 -21.06 -10.03
CA PRO A 72 -0.42 -20.34 -11.26
C PRO A 72 -1.24 -20.73 -12.48
N THR A 73 -1.75 -21.97 -12.53
CA THR A 73 -2.43 -22.55 -13.69
C THR A 73 -3.95 -22.40 -13.66
N THR A 74 -4.54 -21.96 -12.55
CA THR A 74 -6.00 -21.83 -12.41
C THR A 74 -6.47 -20.42 -12.78
N GLU A 75 -7.69 -20.33 -13.28
CA GLU A 75 -8.38 -19.05 -13.43
C GLU A 75 -8.74 -18.51 -12.04
N GLN A 76 -8.12 -17.42 -11.67
CA GLN A 76 -8.34 -16.77 -10.37
C GLN A 76 -8.54 -15.28 -10.56
N ARG A 77 -9.49 -14.74 -9.85
CA ARG A 77 -9.78 -13.31 -9.86
C ARG A 77 -9.14 -12.64 -8.65
N ILE A 78 -8.25 -11.69 -8.92
CA ILE A 78 -7.42 -11.04 -7.91
C ILE A 78 -7.68 -9.54 -7.93
N LEU A 79 -7.88 -8.92 -6.77
CA LEU A 79 -8.02 -7.47 -6.62
C LEU A 79 -6.87 -6.88 -5.83
N ASP A 80 -6.26 -5.84 -6.40
CA ASP A 80 -5.36 -4.91 -5.71
C ASP A 80 -6.17 -3.73 -5.15
N MET A 81 -6.31 -3.67 -3.83
CA MET A 81 -7.07 -2.63 -3.14
C MET A 81 -6.16 -1.42 -2.83
N GLY A 82 -6.08 -0.50 -3.79
CA GLY A 82 -5.17 0.64 -3.79
C GLY A 82 -3.97 0.43 -4.70
N CYS A 83 -4.24 0.05 -5.94
CA CYS A 83 -3.26 -0.47 -6.89
C CYS A 83 -2.20 0.54 -7.40
N GLY A 84 -2.30 1.81 -7.01
CA GLY A 84 -1.44 2.83 -7.60
C GLY A 84 -1.46 2.77 -9.13
N LEU A 85 -0.29 2.62 -9.74
CA LEU A 85 -0.13 2.47 -11.19
C LEU A 85 -0.15 1.01 -11.67
N GLY A 86 -0.54 0.04 -10.82
CA GLY A 86 -0.68 -1.37 -11.18
C GLY A 86 0.64 -2.15 -11.31
N ALA A 87 1.72 -1.70 -10.66
CA ALA A 87 3.02 -2.36 -10.74
C ALA A 87 2.99 -3.82 -10.27
N THR A 88 2.37 -4.09 -9.12
CA THR A 88 2.22 -5.44 -8.58
C THR A 88 1.34 -6.32 -9.48
N LEU A 89 0.27 -5.77 -10.06
CA LEU A 89 -0.56 -6.50 -11.02
C LEU A 89 0.25 -6.92 -12.26
N ARG A 90 1.12 -6.03 -12.78
CA ARG A 90 2.04 -6.36 -13.87
C ARG A 90 3.04 -7.45 -13.49
N SER A 91 3.52 -7.45 -12.25
CA SER A 91 4.38 -8.51 -11.72
C SER A 91 3.64 -9.85 -11.65
N ILE A 92 2.42 -9.88 -11.11
CA ILE A 92 1.58 -11.09 -11.05
C ILE A 92 1.26 -11.62 -12.44
N ALA A 93 0.97 -10.75 -13.42
CA ALA A 93 0.64 -11.14 -14.78
C ALA A 93 1.74 -11.99 -15.47
N LYS A 94 3.00 -11.81 -15.08
CA LYS A 94 4.14 -12.57 -15.62
C LYS A 94 4.14 -14.04 -15.19
N SER A 95 3.68 -14.31 -13.97
CA SER A 95 3.75 -15.66 -13.35
C SER A 95 2.40 -16.39 -13.30
N HIS A 96 1.28 -15.66 -13.48
CA HIS A 96 -0.09 -16.18 -13.41
C HIS A 96 -0.82 -15.86 -14.73
N PRO A 97 -0.59 -16.64 -15.79
CA PRO A 97 -1.09 -16.34 -17.14
C PRO A 97 -2.62 -16.44 -17.25
N ASN A 98 -3.30 -17.12 -16.33
CA ASN A 98 -4.75 -17.31 -16.33
C ASN A 98 -5.49 -16.40 -15.34
N ALA A 99 -4.79 -15.54 -14.60
CA ALA A 99 -5.43 -14.67 -13.62
C ALA A 99 -6.17 -13.48 -14.26
N ASP A 100 -7.41 -13.21 -13.81
CA ASP A 100 -8.13 -11.94 -14.03
C ASP A 100 -7.70 -10.93 -12.95
N LEU A 101 -6.97 -9.93 -13.38
CA LEU A 101 -6.28 -8.97 -12.50
C LEU A 101 -7.02 -7.64 -12.47
N ARG A 102 -7.52 -7.28 -11.31
CA ARG A 102 -8.26 -6.04 -11.09
C ARG A 102 -7.50 -5.14 -10.13
N GLY A 103 -7.51 -3.85 -10.40
CA GLY A 103 -6.97 -2.83 -9.50
C GLY A 103 -7.97 -1.72 -9.30
N ILE A 104 -8.05 -1.21 -8.06
CA ILE A 104 -8.87 -0.04 -7.73
C ILE A 104 -7.99 1.05 -7.12
N THR A 105 -8.19 2.28 -7.54
CA THR A 105 -7.53 3.48 -7.01
C THR A 105 -8.49 4.63 -6.91
N LEU A 106 -8.31 5.50 -5.90
CA LEU A 106 -9.05 6.77 -5.76
C LEU A 106 -8.48 7.90 -6.63
N VAL A 107 -7.29 7.72 -7.22
CA VAL A 107 -6.52 8.80 -7.84
C VAL A 107 -6.64 8.75 -9.36
N PRO A 108 -7.32 9.71 -10.02
CA PRO A 108 -7.49 9.73 -11.48
C PRO A 108 -6.16 9.68 -12.24
N TRP A 109 -5.15 10.42 -11.79
CA TRP A 109 -3.82 10.41 -12.37
C TRP A 109 -3.18 9.00 -12.35
N GLN A 110 -3.31 8.27 -11.25
CA GLN A 110 -2.79 6.89 -11.15
C GLN A 110 -3.51 5.96 -12.13
N LEU A 111 -4.83 6.10 -12.26
CA LEU A 111 -5.61 5.30 -13.21
C LEU A 111 -5.15 5.52 -14.65
N GLU A 112 -5.00 6.78 -15.06
CA GLU A 112 -4.59 7.16 -16.41
C GLU A 112 -3.18 6.63 -16.72
N GLN A 113 -2.20 6.94 -15.88
CA GLN A 113 -0.81 6.50 -16.05
C GLN A 113 -0.68 4.98 -15.96
N GLY A 114 -1.39 4.35 -15.01
CA GLY A 114 -1.39 2.89 -14.85
C GLY A 114 -1.94 2.17 -16.08
N ARG A 115 -3.00 2.68 -16.70
CA ARG A 115 -3.54 2.15 -17.95
C ARG A 115 -2.53 2.27 -19.10
N ALA A 116 -1.87 3.41 -19.23
CA ALA A 116 -0.84 3.61 -20.26
C ALA A 116 0.33 2.62 -20.07
N LEU A 117 0.82 2.45 -18.84
CA LEU A 117 1.89 1.49 -18.53
C LEU A 117 1.47 0.02 -18.77
N ASN A 118 0.20 -0.31 -18.53
CA ASN A 118 -0.31 -1.66 -18.74
C ASN A 118 -0.36 -2.01 -20.23
N GLN A 119 -0.69 -1.06 -21.13
CA GLN A 119 -0.79 -1.31 -22.58
C GLN A 119 0.47 -1.91 -23.19
N SER A 120 1.65 -1.52 -22.67
CA SER A 120 2.94 -2.02 -23.13
C SER A 120 3.45 -3.25 -22.36
N SER A 121 2.67 -3.78 -21.41
CA SER A 121 3.11 -4.86 -20.52
C SER A 121 2.62 -6.23 -20.97
N PRO A 122 3.41 -7.31 -20.79
CA PRO A 122 2.91 -8.65 -20.95
C PRO A 122 1.67 -8.91 -20.09
N GLY A 123 0.62 -9.49 -20.69
CA GLY A 123 -0.64 -9.75 -20.00
C GLY A 123 -1.56 -8.54 -19.85
N ALA A 124 -1.34 -7.45 -20.57
CA ALA A 124 -2.15 -6.23 -20.56
C ALA A 124 -3.66 -6.47 -20.62
N ALA A 125 -4.11 -7.39 -21.48
CA ALA A 125 -5.53 -7.70 -21.65
C ALA A 125 -6.21 -8.25 -20.39
N ARG A 126 -5.44 -8.74 -19.42
CA ARG A 126 -5.92 -9.33 -18.17
C ARG A 126 -5.89 -8.37 -16.99
N ILE A 127 -5.31 -7.18 -17.17
CA ILE A 127 -5.18 -6.18 -16.13
C ILE A 127 -6.18 -5.05 -16.38
N GLN A 128 -7.13 -4.89 -15.46
CA GLN A 128 -8.12 -3.80 -15.54
C GLN A 128 -8.04 -2.92 -14.30
N LEU A 129 -7.83 -1.62 -14.52
CA LEU A 129 -7.79 -0.61 -13.46
C LEU A 129 -9.09 0.19 -13.46
N THR A 130 -9.63 0.43 -12.26
CA THR A 130 -10.90 1.14 -12.03
C THR A 130 -10.69 2.28 -11.04
N LEU A 131 -11.36 3.41 -11.28
CA LEU A 131 -11.45 4.49 -10.30
C LEU A 131 -12.52 4.17 -9.28
N GLY A 132 -12.21 4.24 -7.99
CA GLY A 132 -13.18 3.97 -6.94
C GLY A 132 -12.58 3.89 -5.56
N ASP A 133 -13.46 3.87 -4.56
CA ASP A 133 -13.12 3.68 -3.16
C ASP A 133 -13.13 2.18 -2.83
N TYR A 134 -12.01 1.66 -2.34
CA TYR A 134 -11.91 0.26 -1.93
C TYR A 134 -12.66 -0.05 -0.63
N GLU A 135 -13.12 0.94 0.12
CA GLU A 135 -13.98 0.74 1.29
C GLU A 135 -15.47 0.55 0.91
N GLN A 136 -15.82 0.84 -0.36
CA GLN A 136 -17.16 0.69 -0.91
C GLN A 136 -17.09 0.46 -2.42
N THR A 137 -16.64 -0.73 -2.82
CA THR A 137 -16.51 -1.08 -4.24
C THR A 137 -17.87 -1.40 -4.88
N GLN A 138 -17.92 -1.30 -6.20
CA GLN A 138 -19.09 -1.72 -6.99
C GLN A 138 -18.99 -3.20 -7.41
N PHE A 139 -18.00 -3.95 -6.93
CA PHE A 139 -17.85 -5.36 -7.27
C PHE A 139 -18.92 -6.20 -6.55
N PRO A 140 -19.45 -7.24 -7.22
CA PRO A 140 -20.38 -8.17 -6.59
C PRO A 140 -19.77 -8.85 -5.37
N SER A 141 -20.61 -9.26 -4.42
CA SER A 141 -20.16 -10.09 -3.29
C SER A 141 -19.60 -11.42 -3.82
N THR A 142 -18.65 -12.00 -3.10
CA THR A 142 -18.08 -13.33 -3.44
C THR A 142 -17.54 -13.45 -4.87
N SER A 143 -16.91 -12.38 -5.38
CA SER A 143 -16.45 -12.29 -6.78
C SER A 143 -14.94 -12.45 -6.96
N PHE A 144 -14.16 -12.46 -5.86
CA PHE A 144 -12.71 -12.58 -5.91
C PHE A 144 -12.20 -13.79 -5.13
N ASP A 145 -11.16 -14.43 -5.66
CA ASP A 145 -10.44 -15.52 -5.00
C ASP A 145 -9.39 -14.97 -4.03
N ALA A 146 -8.84 -13.80 -4.35
CA ALA A 146 -7.85 -13.13 -3.52
C ALA A 146 -7.96 -11.61 -3.61
N VAL A 147 -7.65 -10.93 -2.50
CA VAL A 147 -7.47 -9.49 -2.45
C VAL A 147 -6.16 -9.16 -1.73
N TYR A 148 -5.51 -8.08 -2.12
CA TYR A 148 -4.34 -7.59 -1.40
C TYR A 148 -4.28 -6.07 -1.38
N ALA A 149 -3.47 -5.55 -0.46
CA ALA A 149 -3.15 -4.14 -0.35
C ALA A 149 -1.68 -3.98 0.07
N ILE A 150 -0.92 -3.15 -0.65
CA ILE A 150 0.47 -2.82 -0.32
C ILE A 150 0.58 -1.31 -0.13
N GLU A 151 0.90 -0.90 1.11
CA GLU A 151 1.02 0.52 1.49
C GLU A 151 -0.14 1.39 1.01
N SER A 152 -1.33 0.83 1.08
CA SER A 152 -2.59 1.48 0.70
C SER A 152 -3.64 1.40 1.80
N SER A 153 -3.58 0.39 2.68
CA SER A 153 -4.50 0.26 3.82
C SER A 153 -4.33 1.38 4.85
N CYS A 154 -3.17 2.05 4.87
CA CYS A 154 -2.94 3.24 5.71
C CYS A 154 -3.93 4.37 5.40
N TYR A 155 -4.44 4.48 4.17
CA TYR A 155 -5.44 5.47 3.76
C TYR A 155 -6.88 5.07 4.10
N ALA A 156 -7.12 3.84 4.51
CA ALA A 156 -8.44 3.41 4.98
C ALA A 156 -8.80 4.11 6.29
N ARG A 157 -10.09 4.34 6.50
CA ARG A 157 -10.61 5.06 7.66
C ARG A 157 -10.46 4.25 8.95
N ALA A 158 -10.38 4.96 10.07
CA ALA A 158 -10.22 4.43 11.43
C ALA A 158 -8.95 3.58 11.66
N ALA A 159 -8.54 3.44 12.92
CA ALA A 159 -7.32 2.71 13.28
C ALA A 159 -7.44 1.18 13.09
N ASN A 160 -8.64 0.63 13.17
CA ASN A 160 -8.93 -0.78 12.96
C ASN A 160 -9.24 -1.14 11.49
N LYS A 161 -9.32 -0.13 10.59
CA LYS A 161 -9.59 -0.28 9.16
C LYS A 161 -10.87 -1.08 8.85
N ALA A 162 -11.89 -0.92 9.68
CA ALA A 162 -13.08 -1.77 9.68
C ALA A 162 -13.87 -1.74 8.36
N ALA A 163 -14.01 -0.57 7.70
CA ALA A 163 -14.75 -0.46 6.44
C ALA A 163 -14.00 -1.20 5.31
N PHE A 164 -12.69 -0.98 5.19
CA PHE A 164 -11.81 -1.70 4.27
C PHE A 164 -11.91 -3.22 4.45
N LEU A 165 -11.81 -3.71 5.69
CA LEU A 165 -11.86 -5.14 5.98
C LEU A 165 -13.24 -5.76 5.72
N ARG A 166 -14.33 -5.04 6.01
CA ARG A 166 -15.69 -5.51 5.69
C ARG A 166 -15.91 -5.62 4.19
N GLU A 167 -15.41 -4.64 3.42
CA GLU A 167 -15.53 -4.68 1.97
C GLU A 167 -14.68 -5.81 1.38
N ALA A 168 -13.45 -5.98 1.82
CA ALA A 168 -12.60 -7.12 1.44
C ALA A 168 -13.29 -8.46 1.73
N HIS A 169 -13.89 -8.61 2.92
CA HIS A 169 -14.64 -9.81 3.28
C HIS A 169 -15.86 -10.02 2.38
N ARG A 170 -16.60 -8.96 2.08
CA ARG A 170 -17.81 -9.04 1.23
C ARG A 170 -17.51 -9.56 -0.18
N ILE A 171 -16.43 -9.04 -0.79
CA ILE A 171 -16.08 -9.37 -2.18
C ILE A 171 -15.29 -10.66 -2.34
N LEU A 172 -14.57 -11.13 -1.32
CA LEU A 172 -13.88 -12.41 -1.33
C LEU A 172 -14.88 -13.57 -1.38
N ARG A 173 -14.56 -14.65 -2.04
CA ARG A 173 -15.27 -15.94 -1.95
C ARG A 173 -14.98 -16.62 -0.61
N PRO A 174 -15.85 -17.51 -0.09
CA PRO A 174 -15.48 -18.40 1.01
C PRO A 174 -14.18 -19.15 0.67
N GLY A 175 -13.24 -19.21 1.61
CA GLY A 175 -11.89 -19.73 1.37
C GLY A 175 -10.93 -18.77 0.66
N GLY A 176 -11.41 -17.63 0.14
CA GLY A 176 -10.57 -16.61 -0.48
C GLY A 176 -9.65 -15.92 0.52
N ARG A 177 -8.52 -15.40 0.04
CA ARG A 177 -7.46 -14.86 0.90
C ARG A 177 -7.31 -13.35 0.78
N ILE A 178 -6.99 -12.73 1.92
CA ILE A 178 -6.52 -11.34 2.00
C ILE A 178 -5.05 -11.30 2.43
N VAL A 179 -4.26 -10.42 1.81
CA VAL A 179 -2.89 -10.08 2.26
C VAL A 179 -2.75 -8.56 2.31
N VAL A 180 -2.31 -8.04 3.44
CA VAL A 180 -2.05 -6.60 3.63
C VAL A 180 -0.60 -6.42 4.08
N ALA A 181 0.17 -5.62 3.36
CA ALA A 181 1.52 -5.22 3.70
C ALA A 181 1.55 -3.71 3.91
N ASP A 182 1.78 -3.26 5.15
CA ASP A 182 1.71 -1.84 5.48
C ASP A 182 2.47 -1.51 6.79
N GLY A 183 2.66 -0.22 7.03
CA GLY A 183 3.12 0.32 8.30
C GLY A 183 1.98 0.40 9.32
N PHE A 184 2.14 -0.24 10.47
CA PHE A 184 1.19 -0.18 11.57
C PHE A 184 1.87 0.30 12.86
N LEU A 185 1.07 0.91 13.74
CA LEU A 185 1.46 1.10 15.12
C LEU A 185 1.35 -0.26 15.85
N GLY A 186 2.45 -0.68 16.45
CA GLY A 186 2.52 -1.85 17.33
C GLY A 186 1.94 -1.57 18.71
N PRO A 187 2.07 -2.53 19.64
CA PRO A 187 1.72 -2.33 21.04
C PRO A 187 2.55 -1.18 21.63
N GLY A 188 1.90 -0.34 22.41
CA GLY A 188 2.50 0.84 23.03
C GLY A 188 1.85 2.14 22.58
N LYS A 189 2.23 3.22 23.24
CA LYS A 189 1.71 4.56 22.94
C LYS A 189 2.85 5.46 22.46
N LEU A 190 2.61 6.16 21.35
CA LEU A 190 3.45 7.30 20.97
C LEU A 190 3.38 8.37 22.07
N ARG A 191 4.53 8.88 22.50
CA ARG A 191 4.61 9.88 23.58
C ARG A 191 5.45 11.07 23.16
N GLY A 192 5.04 12.25 23.62
CA GLY A 192 5.81 13.47 23.47
C GLY A 192 6.30 13.74 22.03
N PRO A 193 7.62 13.84 21.81
CA PRO A 193 8.17 14.14 20.49
C PRO A 193 7.81 13.13 19.40
N GLN A 194 7.77 11.83 19.73
CA GLN A 194 7.40 10.80 18.77
C GLN A 194 5.98 10.95 18.22
N GLN A 195 5.04 11.40 19.07
CA GLN A 195 3.66 11.68 18.63
C GLN A 195 3.61 12.82 17.60
N ARG A 196 4.41 13.87 17.81
CA ARG A 196 4.51 15.00 16.87
C ARG A 196 5.12 14.53 15.53
N ILE A 197 6.24 13.80 15.60
CA ILE A 197 6.91 13.27 14.40
C ILE A 197 5.98 12.35 13.62
N CYS A 198 5.27 11.43 14.29
CA CYS A 198 4.31 10.54 13.65
C CYS A 198 3.16 11.32 12.98
N ARG A 199 2.63 12.37 13.64
CA ARG A 199 1.61 13.23 13.03
C ARG A 199 2.16 13.95 11.80
N THR A 200 3.34 14.56 11.89
CA THR A 200 3.98 15.21 10.73
C THR A 200 4.20 14.23 9.57
N LEU A 201 4.63 13.00 9.86
CA LEU A 201 4.78 11.95 8.86
C LEU A 201 3.44 11.62 8.19
N CYS A 202 2.37 11.46 8.96
CA CYS A 202 1.03 11.22 8.44
C CYS A 202 0.55 12.40 7.57
N ASP A 203 0.73 13.64 8.05
CA ASP A 203 0.38 14.84 7.29
C ASP A 203 1.16 14.92 5.96
N CYS A 204 2.43 14.52 5.96
CA CYS A 204 3.27 14.50 4.77
C CYS A 204 2.77 13.55 3.69
N TRP A 205 2.22 12.41 4.07
CA TRP A 205 1.68 11.40 3.14
C TRP A 205 0.16 11.42 3.01
N ALA A 206 -0.50 12.46 3.55
CA ALA A 206 -1.96 12.56 3.55
C ALA A 206 -2.67 11.34 4.19
N ILE A 207 -2.08 10.80 5.27
CA ILE A 207 -2.63 9.70 6.05
C ILE A 207 -3.41 10.28 7.24
N ASP A 208 -4.71 10.04 7.30
CA ASP A 208 -5.54 10.53 8.41
C ASP A 208 -5.25 9.80 9.72
N THR A 209 -5.16 8.49 9.66
CA THR A 209 -4.97 7.64 10.85
C THR A 209 -4.18 6.39 10.50
N LEU A 210 -3.04 6.20 11.16
CA LEU A 210 -2.29 4.94 11.05
C LEU A 210 -3.07 3.79 11.65
N GLY A 211 -3.01 2.62 10.99
CA GLY A 211 -3.54 1.39 11.53
C GLY A 211 -2.83 0.98 12.83
N GLN A 212 -3.58 0.41 13.77
CA GLN A 212 -3.03 -0.27 14.95
C GLN A 212 -3.11 -1.76 14.73
N ILE A 213 -1.99 -2.47 14.81
CA ILE A 213 -1.91 -3.88 14.42
C ILE A 213 -2.85 -4.78 15.25
N GLU A 214 -2.98 -4.52 16.54
CA GLU A 214 -3.88 -5.27 17.43
C GLU A 214 -5.35 -5.02 17.10
N ALA A 215 -5.72 -3.76 16.87
CA ALA A 215 -7.08 -3.38 16.49
C ALA A 215 -7.46 -3.94 15.10
N PHE A 216 -6.53 -3.88 14.15
CA PHE A 216 -6.68 -4.47 12.82
C PHE A 216 -6.90 -5.98 12.88
N THR A 217 -6.06 -6.68 13.65
CA THR A 217 -6.13 -8.14 13.80
C THR A 217 -7.40 -8.57 14.54
N SER A 218 -7.79 -7.82 15.57
CA SER A 218 -9.07 -8.05 16.28
C SER A 218 -10.26 -7.86 15.34
N GLN A 219 -10.21 -6.83 14.49
CA GLN A 219 -11.27 -6.56 13.51
C GLN A 219 -11.38 -7.66 12.45
N LEU A 220 -10.25 -8.23 11.98
CA LEU A 220 -10.26 -9.39 11.09
C LEU A 220 -11.04 -10.57 11.71
N ARG A 221 -10.76 -10.92 12.97
CA ARG A 221 -11.48 -11.99 13.68
C ARG A 221 -12.97 -11.69 13.82
N HIS A 222 -13.30 -10.45 14.19
CA HIS A 222 -14.69 -10.02 14.39
C HIS A 222 -15.54 -10.11 13.11
N ILE A 223 -14.93 -9.83 11.95
CA ILE A 223 -15.61 -9.89 10.63
C ILE A 223 -15.79 -11.34 10.15
N GLY A 224 -15.02 -12.31 10.67
CA GLY A 224 -15.13 -13.72 10.26
C GLY A 224 -13.94 -14.22 9.42
N PHE A 225 -12.81 -13.52 9.44
CA PHE A 225 -11.58 -14.08 8.88
C PHE A 225 -10.96 -15.10 9.84
N ARG A 226 -10.37 -16.16 9.29
CA ARG A 226 -9.64 -17.22 9.97
C ARG A 226 -8.20 -17.33 9.46
N ASP A 227 -7.42 -18.22 10.03
CA ASP A 227 -6.02 -18.49 9.65
C ASP A 227 -5.19 -17.19 9.58
N ILE A 228 -5.41 -16.32 10.56
CA ILE A 228 -4.79 -14.98 10.59
C ILE A 228 -3.33 -15.14 10.99
N VAL A 229 -2.42 -14.75 10.09
CA VAL A 229 -0.97 -14.72 10.32
C VAL A 229 -0.51 -13.26 10.30
N VAL A 230 0.20 -12.85 11.34
CA VAL A 230 0.76 -11.50 11.49
C VAL A 230 2.27 -11.61 11.56
N GLU A 231 2.96 -11.09 10.56
CA GLU A 231 4.41 -11.10 10.46
C GLU A 231 4.97 -9.68 10.56
N GLN A 232 5.76 -9.38 11.57
CA GLN A 232 6.54 -8.14 11.60
C GLN A 232 7.77 -8.32 10.70
N VAL A 233 7.83 -7.59 9.61
CA VAL A 233 8.90 -7.72 8.60
C VAL A 233 9.79 -6.48 8.52
N GLN A 234 9.81 -5.66 9.56
CA GLN A 234 10.61 -4.42 9.60
C GLN A 234 12.06 -4.63 9.17
N ALA A 235 12.74 -5.65 9.71
CA ALA A 235 14.13 -5.94 9.36
C ALA A 235 14.33 -6.31 7.88
N ARG A 236 13.28 -6.78 7.20
CA ARG A 236 13.29 -7.09 5.77
C ARG A 236 13.06 -5.86 4.91
N VAL A 237 12.31 -4.89 5.41
CA VAL A 237 11.97 -3.66 4.69
C VAL A 237 13.05 -2.58 4.87
N THR A 238 13.70 -2.54 6.03
CA THR A 238 14.73 -1.55 6.38
C THR A 238 15.81 -1.36 5.31
N PRO A 239 16.39 -2.41 4.67
CA PRO A 239 17.38 -2.21 3.61
C PRO A 239 16.86 -1.38 2.42
N SER A 240 15.60 -1.53 2.07
CA SER A 240 14.97 -0.70 1.03
C SER A 240 14.82 0.77 1.46
N VAL A 241 14.49 1.00 2.74
CA VAL A 241 14.37 2.37 3.29
C VAL A 241 15.71 3.11 3.23
N PHE A 242 16.83 2.43 3.40
CA PHE A 242 18.16 3.05 3.30
C PHE A 242 18.50 3.62 1.92
N HIS A 243 17.76 3.28 0.87
CA HIS A 243 17.90 3.92 -0.43
C HIS A 243 17.31 5.33 -0.50
N VAL A 244 16.40 5.69 0.42
CA VAL A 244 15.70 6.97 0.39
C VAL A 244 16.63 8.18 0.36
N PRO A 245 17.66 8.31 1.25
CA PRO A 245 18.52 9.48 1.23
C PRO A 245 19.25 9.66 -0.12
N TRP A 246 19.71 8.56 -0.72
CA TRP A 246 20.40 8.60 -2.00
C TRP A 246 19.45 8.98 -3.15
N VAL A 247 18.24 8.39 -3.19
CA VAL A 247 17.23 8.72 -4.20
C VAL A 247 16.82 10.18 -4.08
N THR A 248 16.59 10.65 -2.86
CA THR A 248 16.26 12.05 -2.57
C THR A 248 17.36 13.00 -3.06
N LEU A 249 18.62 12.72 -2.72
CA LEU A 249 19.73 13.54 -3.16
C LEU A 249 19.83 13.58 -4.69
N LYS A 250 19.75 12.42 -5.34
CA LYS A 250 19.75 12.33 -6.80
C LYS A 250 18.60 13.14 -7.40
N PHE A 251 17.37 12.97 -6.92
CA PHE A 251 16.19 13.71 -7.36
C PHE A 251 16.37 15.23 -7.21
N LEU A 252 16.87 15.70 -6.06
CA LEU A 252 17.13 17.11 -5.81
C LEU A 252 18.15 17.67 -6.82
N LEU A 253 19.20 16.94 -7.12
CA LEU A 253 20.21 17.38 -8.08
C LEU A 253 19.69 17.35 -9.53
N THR A 254 19.15 16.21 -9.96
CA THR A 254 18.77 16.02 -11.39
C THR A 254 17.47 16.73 -11.77
N ASP A 255 16.46 16.69 -10.93
CA ASP A 255 15.13 17.19 -11.27
C ASP A 255 14.88 18.61 -10.77
N VAL A 256 15.37 18.95 -9.56
CA VAL A 256 15.10 20.27 -8.98
C VAL A 256 16.17 21.28 -9.42
N VAL A 257 17.46 20.99 -9.20
CA VAL A 257 18.53 21.95 -9.52
C VAL A 257 18.74 22.05 -11.02
N PHE A 258 19.05 20.93 -11.69
CA PHE A 258 19.35 20.94 -13.12
C PHE A 258 18.10 20.92 -14.00
N GLY A 259 17.03 20.20 -13.59
CA GLY A 259 15.77 20.09 -14.30
C GLY A 259 14.81 21.28 -14.06
N GLN A 260 15.15 22.23 -13.16
CA GLN A 260 14.35 23.40 -12.79
C GLN A 260 12.90 23.04 -12.38
N ARG A 261 12.71 21.86 -11.82
CA ARG A 261 11.40 21.37 -11.42
C ARG A 261 10.87 22.14 -10.21
N LYS A 262 9.68 22.72 -10.32
CA LYS A 262 9.06 23.45 -9.22
C LYS A 262 8.73 22.51 -8.06
N MET A 263 9.19 22.86 -6.87
CA MET A 263 8.90 22.14 -5.64
C MET A 263 7.62 22.66 -5.00
N THR A 264 6.58 21.83 -5.01
CA THR A 264 5.33 22.09 -4.28
C THR A 264 5.41 21.55 -2.85
N ARG A 265 4.44 21.91 -2.01
CA ARG A 265 4.34 21.39 -0.63
C ARG A 265 4.22 19.87 -0.62
N ALA A 266 3.44 19.27 -1.53
CA ALA A 266 3.28 17.82 -1.62
C ALA A 266 4.60 17.12 -1.94
N ARG A 267 5.42 17.67 -2.83
CA ARG A 267 6.75 17.13 -3.16
C ARG A 267 7.73 17.23 -2.01
N TRP A 268 7.78 18.38 -1.31
CA TRP A 268 8.59 18.50 -0.09
C TRP A 268 8.15 17.51 0.98
N ASN A 269 6.85 17.33 1.17
CA ASN A 269 6.28 16.36 2.09
C ASN A 269 6.69 14.91 1.71
N ASN A 270 6.65 14.57 0.43
CA ASN A 270 7.06 13.25 -0.05
C ASN A 270 8.55 12.94 0.21
N ILE A 271 9.40 13.97 0.23
CA ILE A 271 10.82 13.85 0.61
C ILE A 271 10.98 13.77 2.14
N LEU A 272 10.25 14.55 2.89
CA LEU A 272 10.39 14.65 4.35
C LEU A 272 9.90 13.39 5.06
N ALA A 273 8.80 12.81 4.62
CA ALA A 273 8.17 11.70 5.33
C ALA A 273 9.09 10.48 5.52
N PRO A 274 9.80 9.96 4.49
CA PRO A 274 10.71 8.84 4.69
C PRO A 274 11.91 9.17 5.59
N ILE A 275 12.30 10.46 5.69
CA ILE A 275 13.38 10.91 6.60
C ILE A 275 12.90 10.84 8.05
N LEU A 276 11.59 11.01 8.30
CA LEU A 276 11.02 10.93 9.63
C LEU A 276 10.78 9.49 10.12
N LEU A 277 10.69 8.52 9.20
CA LEU A 277 10.44 7.11 9.53
C LEU A 277 11.36 6.52 10.61
N PRO A 278 12.70 6.72 10.57
CA PRO A 278 13.58 6.13 11.58
C PRO A 278 13.30 6.58 13.02
N PHE A 279 12.71 7.77 13.22
CA PHE A 279 12.44 8.32 14.55
C PHE A 279 11.18 7.75 15.20
N VAL A 280 10.27 7.16 14.43
CA VAL A 280 9.02 6.54 14.91
C VAL A 280 8.98 5.04 14.63
N GLY A 281 9.88 4.55 13.77
CA GLY A 281 9.98 3.14 13.39
C GLY A 281 10.65 2.28 14.46
N HIS A 282 10.31 0.99 14.46
CA HIS A 282 10.95 -0.01 15.30
C HIS A 282 12.47 -0.15 14.97
N PRO A 283 13.38 -0.27 15.95
CA PRO A 283 13.13 -0.46 17.39
C PRO A 283 12.97 0.82 18.21
N ILE A 284 13.14 2.01 17.63
CA ILE A 284 13.12 3.28 18.37
C ILE A 284 11.69 3.67 18.78
N GLY A 285 10.73 3.44 17.87
CA GLY A 285 9.31 3.74 18.09
C GLY A 285 8.40 2.53 17.87
N PRO A 286 7.09 2.68 18.14
CA PRO A 286 6.13 1.59 18.03
C PRO A 286 5.67 1.30 16.59
N MET A 287 6.08 2.11 15.61
CA MET A 287 5.70 1.87 14.21
C MET A 287 6.58 0.77 13.60
N ALA A 288 5.96 -0.22 12.99
CA ALA A 288 6.68 -1.27 12.29
C ALA A 288 5.94 -1.69 11.02
N TYR A 289 6.66 -2.31 10.11
CA TYR A 289 6.10 -2.87 8.89
C TYR A 289 5.62 -4.30 9.13
N TYR A 290 4.37 -4.56 8.78
CA TYR A 290 3.75 -5.87 8.94
C TYR A 290 3.22 -6.40 7.62
N ILE A 291 3.25 -7.72 7.48
CA ILE A 291 2.45 -8.43 6.48
C ILE A 291 1.43 -9.26 7.24
N VAL A 292 0.17 -9.00 6.98
CA VAL A 292 -0.97 -9.72 7.58
C VAL A 292 -1.66 -10.50 6.49
N SER A 293 -1.86 -11.79 6.71
CA SER A 293 -2.65 -12.65 5.81
C SER A 293 -3.77 -13.34 6.57
N ALA A 294 -4.89 -13.55 5.91
CA ALA A 294 -6.04 -14.23 6.49
C ALA A 294 -6.89 -14.88 5.40
N THR A 295 -7.76 -15.81 5.79
CA THR A 295 -8.70 -16.53 4.93
C THR A 295 -10.12 -16.13 5.30
N ARG A 296 -10.99 -15.83 4.32
CA ARG A 296 -12.43 -15.70 4.56
C ARG A 296 -13.01 -17.04 4.97
N ALA A 297 -13.73 -17.11 6.10
CA ALA A 297 -14.45 -18.32 6.54
C ALA A 297 -15.57 -18.70 5.57
#